data_c7a7bdf2de005f0864291ecc7d079b6f
#
_entry.id   c7a7bdf2de005f0864291ecc7d079b6f
#
_cell.length_a   1.000
_cell.length_b   1.000
_cell.length_c   1.000
_cell.angle_alpha   90.00
_cell.angle_beta   90.00
_cell.angle_gamma   90.00
#
_symmetry.space_group_name_H-M   'P 1'
#
loop_
_entity.id
_entity.type
_entity.pdbx_description
1 polymer ?
#
loop_
_entity_poly.entity_id
_entity_poly.type
_entity_poly.pdbx_seq_one_letter_code
_entity_poly.pdbx_strand_id
1 'polypeptide(L)'
;RLPNIFFAYGTEEQLKSFVYDNVNLPFLRFYYRHVHVGRRIEKIPMIVPDYQMDSLKIICAADADEIIISTDRIDKFQKGQVVRIIEGKFKGVTGTVARYQGQQRVGIVIDGLLTVATAYVPSVFLKKSTLLE
;
A
#
# COMPACT_ATOMS: atom_id res chain seq x y z
N ARG A 1 6.80 4.80 -9.83
CA ARG A 1 5.67 5.64 -10.24
C ARG A 1 4.40 4.83 -10.37
N LEU A 2 3.32 5.32 -9.78
CA LEU A 2 2.04 4.64 -9.81
C LEU A 2 1.18 5.19 -10.95
N PRO A 3 0.64 4.31 -11.83
CA PRO A 3 -0.15 4.79 -12.97
C PRO A 3 -1.53 5.28 -12.51
N ASN A 4 -1.83 6.53 -12.83
CA ASN A 4 -3.16 7.12 -12.61
C ASN A 4 -3.66 7.08 -11.16
N ILE A 5 -2.75 6.90 -10.20
CA ILE A 5 -3.08 6.81 -8.78
C ILE A 5 -2.17 7.76 -8.03
N PHE A 6 -2.73 8.53 -7.13
CA PHE A 6 -1.95 9.28 -6.16
C PHE A 6 -2.69 9.30 -4.82
N PHE A 7 -1.95 9.61 -3.78
CA PHE A 7 -2.47 9.61 -2.43
C PHE A 7 -2.53 11.04 -1.91
N ALA A 8 -3.59 11.34 -1.17
CA ALA A 8 -3.78 12.64 -0.58
C ALA A 8 -3.97 12.51 0.91
N TYR A 9 -3.46 13.47 1.66
CA TYR A 9 -3.55 13.51 3.10
C TYR A 9 -4.40 14.71 3.54
N GLY A 10 -5.35 14.47 4.43
CA GLY A 10 -6.18 15.52 4.95
C GLY A 10 -7.41 14.97 5.65
N THR A 11 -8.26 15.86 6.13
CA THR A 11 -9.53 15.44 6.71
C THR A 11 -10.48 14.98 5.62
N GLU A 12 -11.47 14.20 5.99
CA GLU A 12 -12.48 13.74 5.05
C GLU A 12 -13.16 14.92 4.34
N GLU A 13 -13.47 15.96 5.07
CA GLU A 13 -14.12 17.14 4.53
C GLU A 13 -13.24 17.85 3.51
N GLN A 14 -11.95 18.02 3.83
CA GLN A 14 -11.01 18.64 2.91
C GLN A 14 -10.86 17.84 1.64
N LEU A 15 -10.74 16.54 1.75
CA LEU A 15 -10.53 15.68 0.59
C LEU A 15 -11.77 15.57 -0.27
N LYS A 16 -12.95 15.55 0.33
CA LYS A 16 -14.19 15.56 -0.45
C LYS A 16 -14.34 16.84 -1.25
N SER A 17 -14.00 17.96 -0.66
CA SER A 17 -14.02 19.23 -1.37
C SER A 17 -13.01 19.24 -2.51
N PHE A 18 -11.81 18.71 -2.28
CA PHE A 18 -10.77 18.64 -3.30
C PHE A 18 -11.21 17.81 -4.51
N VAL A 19 -11.88 16.69 -4.27
CA VAL A 19 -12.28 15.79 -5.33
C VAL A 19 -13.56 16.23 -6.04
N TYR A 20 -14.57 16.63 -5.26
CA TYR A 20 -15.90 16.91 -5.82
C TYR A 20 -16.07 18.34 -6.31
N ASP A 21 -15.39 19.29 -5.67
CA ASP A 21 -15.59 20.70 -5.96
C ASP A 21 -14.46 21.34 -6.77
N ASN A 22 -13.50 20.53 -7.20
CA ASN A 22 -12.33 21.05 -7.89
C ASN A 22 -12.60 21.23 -9.38
N VAL A 23 -12.90 22.46 -9.78
CA VAL A 23 -13.22 22.77 -11.18
C VAL A 23 -12.01 22.63 -12.11
N ASN A 24 -10.80 22.69 -11.55
CA ASN A 24 -9.57 22.56 -12.34
C ASN A 24 -9.20 21.11 -12.63
N LEU A 25 -9.73 20.18 -11.83
CA LEU A 25 -9.44 18.75 -11.95
C LEU A 25 -10.75 17.96 -11.91
N PRO A 26 -11.62 18.11 -12.93
CA PRO A 26 -12.95 17.51 -12.88
C PRO A 26 -12.94 15.98 -13.03
N PHE A 27 -11.79 15.40 -13.37
CA PHE A 27 -11.65 13.97 -13.58
C PHE A 27 -11.24 13.22 -12.31
N LEU A 28 -11.05 13.90 -11.19
CA LEU A 28 -10.67 13.23 -9.95
C LEU A 28 -11.79 12.34 -9.43
N ARG A 29 -11.41 11.18 -8.90
CA ARG A 29 -12.32 10.23 -8.29
C ARG A 29 -11.63 9.59 -7.10
N PHE A 30 -12.42 9.26 -6.07
CA PHE A 30 -11.93 8.40 -4.99
C PHE A 30 -11.93 6.95 -5.46
N TYR A 31 -11.02 6.15 -4.92
CA TYR A 31 -11.19 4.71 -4.87
C TYR A 31 -12.09 4.39 -3.69
N TYR A 32 -13.06 3.51 -3.88
CA TYR A 32 -14.05 3.19 -2.87
C TYR A 32 -13.93 1.77 -2.39
N ARG A 33 -14.20 1.55 -1.11
CA ARG A 33 -14.47 0.23 -0.56
C ARG A 33 -15.98 0.06 -0.45
N HIS A 34 -16.43 -1.17 -0.65
CA HIS A 34 -17.84 -1.53 -0.47
C HIS A 34 -17.96 -2.23 0.87
N VAL A 35 -18.80 -1.71 1.76
CA VAL A 35 -18.98 -2.23 3.12
C VAL A 35 -20.44 -2.60 3.31
N HIS A 36 -20.68 -3.78 3.89
CA HIS A 36 -22.01 -4.22 4.23
C HIS A 36 -22.47 -3.59 5.53
N VAL A 37 -23.60 -2.88 5.47
CA VAL A 37 -24.23 -2.29 6.65
C VAL A 37 -25.66 -2.86 6.70
N GLY A 38 -25.85 -3.92 7.50
CA GLY A 38 -27.09 -4.66 7.49
C GLY A 38 -27.33 -5.30 6.14
N ARG A 39 -28.44 -4.95 5.47
CA ARG A 39 -28.77 -5.45 4.14
C ARG A 39 -28.31 -4.54 3.02
N ARG A 40 -27.68 -3.41 3.37
CA ARG A 40 -27.21 -2.45 2.37
C ARG A 40 -25.73 -2.64 2.12
N ILE A 41 -25.31 -2.17 0.95
CA ILE A 41 -23.89 -2.04 0.60
C ILE A 41 -23.61 -0.56 0.46
N GLU A 42 -22.67 -0.05 1.26
CA GLU A 42 -22.28 1.34 1.19
C GLU A 42 -20.89 1.48 0.57
N LYS A 43 -20.70 2.56 -0.18
CA LYS A 43 -19.39 2.93 -0.71
C LYS A 43 -18.73 3.89 0.25
N ILE A 44 -17.49 3.58 0.65
CA ILE A 44 -16.70 4.46 1.51
C ILE A 44 -15.39 4.76 0.80
N PRO A 45 -14.93 6.02 0.78
CA PRO A 45 -13.62 6.33 0.20
C PRO A 45 -12.54 5.49 0.86
N MET A 46 -11.64 4.94 0.04
CA MET A 46 -10.58 4.08 0.53
C MET A 46 -9.56 4.88 1.31
N ILE A 47 -9.23 4.43 2.52
CA ILE A 47 -8.24 5.06 3.39
C ILE A 47 -7.06 4.12 3.52
N VAL A 48 -5.85 4.66 3.31
CA VAL A 48 -4.62 3.91 3.48
C VAL A 48 -4.07 4.24 4.86
N PRO A 49 -3.90 3.24 5.74
CA PRO A 49 -3.33 3.49 7.08
C PRO A 49 -1.93 4.11 7.00
N ASP A 50 -1.60 4.91 8.02
CA ASP A 50 -0.32 5.62 8.03
C ASP A 50 0.88 4.68 7.94
N TYR A 51 0.84 3.53 8.60
CA TYR A 51 1.96 2.60 8.56
C TYR A 51 2.20 2.06 7.14
N GLN A 52 1.14 1.88 6.37
CA GLN A 52 1.27 1.47 4.96
C GLN A 52 1.81 2.61 4.11
N MET A 53 1.36 3.82 4.36
CA MET A 53 1.88 4.99 3.62
C MET A 53 3.35 5.22 3.89
N ASP A 54 3.78 5.10 5.14
CA ASP A 54 5.18 5.26 5.49
C ASP A 54 6.05 4.21 4.79
N SER A 55 5.59 2.96 4.80
CA SER A 55 6.30 1.88 4.12
C SER A 55 6.32 2.08 2.60
N LEU A 56 5.20 2.51 2.04
CA LEU A 56 5.09 2.77 0.61
C LEU A 56 6.08 3.86 0.18
N LYS A 57 6.21 4.92 0.97
CA LYS A 57 7.16 5.99 0.68
C LYS A 57 8.60 5.48 0.66
N ILE A 58 8.96 4.62 1.59
CA ILE A 58 10.31 4.05 1.65
C ILE A 58 10.57 3.19 0.41
N ILE A 59 9.63 2.33 0.06
CA ILE A 59 9.79 1.44 -1.10
C ILE A 59 9.88 2.25 -2.39
N CYS A 60 9.00 3.20 -2.58
CA CYS A 60 8.95 3.98 -3.82
C CYS A 60 10.11 4.97 -3.97
N ALA A 61 10.90 5.19 -2.93
CA ALA A 61 12.12 5.98 -3.02
C ALA A 61 13.27 5.21 -3.68
N ALA A 62 13.16 3.88 -3.78
CA ALA A 62 14.15 3.06 -4.46
C ALA A 62 13.98 3.12 -5.98
N ASP A 63 14.99 2.63 -6.70
CA ASP A 63 14.94 2.59 -8.15
C ASP A 63 13.80 1.69 -8.63
N ALA A 64 13.10 2.13 -9.66
CA ALA A 64 11.90 1.44 -10.15
C ALA A 64 12.17 0.01 -10.63
N ASP A 65 13.38 -0.26 -11.11
CA ASP A 65 13.75 -1.59 -11.58
C ASP A 65 14.10 -2.55 -10.44
N GLU A 66 14.25 -2.07 -9.23
CA GLU A 66 14.53 -2.91 -8.07
C GLU A 66 13.27 -3.40 -7.38
N ILE A 67 12.16 -2.71 -7.55
CA ILE A 67 10.93 -2.96 -6.81
C ILE A 67 9.84 -3.49 -7.73
N ILE A 68 8.75 -3.97 -7.12
CA ILE A 68 7.59 -4.45 -7.86
C ILE A 68 6.41 -3.56 -7.52
N ILE A 69 5.73 -3.07 -8.55
CA ILE A 69 4.46 -2.36 -8.42
C ILE A 69 3.48 -3.07 -9.33
N SER A 70 2.41 -3.60 -8.75
CA SER A 70 1.42 -4.35 -9.52
C SER A 70 0.01 -3.96 -9.11
N THR A 71 -0.84 -3.75 -10.11
CA THR A 71 -2.27 -3.56 -9.87
C THR A 71 -2.98 -4.90 -9.78
N ASP A 72 -2.29 -5.99 -10.13
CA ASP A 72 -2.84 -7.33 -9.98
C ASP A 72 -2.64 -7.81 -8.55
N ARG A 73 -3.56 -8.67 -8.12
CA ARG A 73 -3.47 -9.28 -6.81
C ARG A 73 -2.34 -10.30 -6.78
N ILE A 74 -1.45 -10.16 -5.80
CA ILE A 74 -0.37 -11.12 -5.58
C ILE A 74 -0.66 -11.86 -4.27
N ASP A 75 -1.20 -13.07 -4.39
CA ASP A 75 -1.68 -13.83 -3.23
C ASP A 75 -0.58 -14.15 -2.22
N LYS A 76 0.64 -14.36 -2.69
CA LYS A 76 1.75 -14.68 -1.79
C LYS A 76 1.95 -13.61 -0.72
N PHE A 77 1.81 -12.35 -1.10
CA PHE A 77 1.98 -11.25 -0.14
C PHE A 77 0.78 -11.09 0.78
N GLN A 78 -0.39 -11.57 0.39
CA GLN A 78 -1.55 -11.52 1.26
C GLN A 78 -1.50 -12.56 2.36
N LYS A 79 -0.80 -13.68 2.10
CA LYS A 79 -0.74 -14.81 3.03
C LYS A 79 0.55 -14.88 3.82
N GLY A 80 1.48 -13.97 3.55
CA GLY A 80 2.79 -14.00 4.16
C GLY A 80 2.79 -13.58 5.63
N GLN A 81 3.90 -13.90 6.28
CA GLN A 81 4.15 -13.45 7.65
C GLN A 81 4.39 -11.95 7.66
N VAL A 82 3.77 -11.25 8.61
CA VAL A 82 4.00 -9.82 8.78
C VAL A 82 5.37 -9.62 9.44
N VAL A 83 6.18 -8.77 8.82
CA VAL A 83 7.54 -8.49 9.27
C VAL A 83 7.85 -7.01 9.18
N ARG A 84 8.89 -6.59 9.90
CA ARG A 84 9.45 -5.26 9.80
C ARG A 84 10.90 -5.38 9.36
N ILE A 85 11.32 -4.54 8.42
CA ILE A 85 12.71 -4.50 7.97
C ILE A 85 13.47 -3.59 8.91
N ILE A 86 14.54 -4.12 9.52
CA ILE A 86 15.29 -3.42 10.54
C ILE A 86 16.64 -2.90 10.06
N GLU A 87 17.09 -3.29 8.87
CA GLU A 87 18.37 -2.84 8.31
C GLU A 87 18.26 -2.74 6.79
N GLY A 88 19.20 -1.99 6.20
CA GLY A 88 19.31 -1.84 4.76
C GLY A 88 18.51 -0.67 4.21
N LYS A 89 18.43 -0.60 2.87
CA LYS A 89 17.77 0.54 2.21
C LYS A 89 16.27 0.60 2.44
N PHE A 90 15.65 -0.53 2.81
CA PHE A 90 14.22 -0.58 3.08
C PHE A 90 13.90 -0.57 4.58
N LYS A 91 14.84 -0.15 5.39
CA LYS A 91 14.64 -0.07 6.85
C LYS A 91 13.38 0.73 7.17
N GLY A 92 12.55 0.17 8.04
CA GLY A 92 11.30 0.80 8.47
C GLY A 92 10.07 0.29 7.75
N VAL A 93 10.23 -0.44 6.64
CA VAL A 93 9.09 -1.03 5.93
C VAL A 93 8.48 -2.12 6.78
N THR A 94 7.16 -2.07 6.94
CA THR A 94 6.37 -3.13 7.60
C THR A 94 5.40 -3.68 6.58
N GLY A 95 5.45 -4.98 6.36
CA GLY A 95 4.59 -5.63 5.38
C GLY A 95 4.68 -7.13 5.51
N THR A 96 4.27 -7.85 4.48
CA THR A 96 4.31 -9.31 4.50
C THR A 96 5.50 -9.81 3.69
N VAL A 97 6.17 -10.84 4.23
CA VAL A 97 7.30 -11.44 3.53
C VAL A 97 6.82 -12.59 2.66
N ALA A 98 7.37 -12.68 1.46
CA ALA A 98 7.08 -13.79 0.56
C ALA A 98 8.22 -13.95 -0.43
N ARG A 99 8.37 -15.17 -0.96
CA ARG A 99 9.29 -15.40 -2.08
C ARG A 99 8.53 -15.15 -3.37
N TYR A 100 9.00 -14.20 -4.14
CA TYR A 100 8.37 -13.82 -5.39
C TYR A 100 9.43 -13.55 -6.43
N GLN A 101 9.27 -14.13 -7.62
CA GLN A 101 10.25 -14.05 -8.69
C GLN A 101 11.64 -14.50 -8.23
N GLY A 102 11.68 -15.59 -7.46
CA GLY A 102 12.92 -16.19 -6.99
C GLY A 102 13.62 -15.48 -5.84
N GLN A 103 13.03 -14.42 -5.30
CA GLN A 103 13.65 -13.63 -4.24
C GLN A 103 12.71 -13.41 -3.08
N GLN A 104 13.26 -13.37 -1.88
CA GLN A 104 12.51 -13.02 -0.69
C GLN A 104 12.32 -11.51 -0.66
N ARG A 105 11.08 -11.09 -0.60
CA ARG A 105 10.70 -9.67 -0.64
C ARG A 105 9.69 -9.37 0.45
N VAL A 106 9.54 -8.09 0.78
CA VAL A 106 8.50 -7.63 1.70
C VAL A 106 7.53 -6.77 0.88
N GLY A 107 6.27 -7.12 0.93
CA GLY A 107 5.24 -6.45 0.15
C GLY A 107 4.18 -5.79 1.00
N ILE A 108 3.62 -4.73 0.45
CA ILE A 108 2.48 -4.03 1.02
C ILE A 108 1.31 -4.22 0.07
N VAL A 109 0.23 -4.76 0.59
CA VAL A 109 -0.99 -4.95 -0.19
C VAL A 109 -1.98 -3.88 0.22
N ILE A 110 -2.31 -3.01 -0.71
CA ILE A 110 -3.39 -2.05 -0.53
C ILE A 110 -4.59 -2.68 -1.18
N ASP A 111 -5.46 -3.19 -0.34
CA ASP A 111 -6.53 -4.10 -0.73
C ASP A 111 -7.39 -3.56 -1.86
N GLY A 112 -7.51 -4.35 -2.92
CA GLY A 112 -8.31 -3.97 -4.09
C GLY A 112 -7.68 -2.91 -4.97
N LEU A 113 -6.46 -2.45 -4.68
CA LEU A 113 -5.84 -1.37 -5.41
C LEU A 113 -4.51 -1.77 -6.04
N LEU A 114 -3.52 -2.14 -5.23
CA LEU A 114 -2.20 -2.50 -5.74
C LEU A 114 -1.38 -3.23 -4.69
N THR A 115 -0.31 -3.88 -5.17
CA THR A 115 0.72 -4.46 -4.33
C THR A 115 2.05 -3.81 -4.69
N VAL A 116 2.81 -3.39 -3.69
CA VAL A 116 4.14 -2.83 -3.87
C VAL A 116 5.11 -3.65 -3.04
N ALA A 117 6.17 -4.14 -3.65
CA ALA A 117 7.13 -5.00 -2.95
C ALA A 117 8.56 -4.50 -3.13
N THR A 118 9.39 -4.77 -2.12
CA THR A 118 10.80 -4.40 -2.13
C THR A 118 11.59 -5.27 -3.10
N ALA A 119 12.85 -4.92 -3.30
CA ALA A 119 13.85 -5.83 -3.85
C ALA A 119 14.11 -6.96 -2.83
N TYR A 120 15.07 -7.84 -3.15
CA TYR A 120 15.47 -8.90 -2.23
C TYR A 120 15.88 -8.33 -0.87
N VAL A 121 15.38 -8.97 0.19
CA VAL A 121 15.72 -8.63 1.58
C VAL A 121 16.17 -9.90 2.30
N PRO A 122 17.39 -9.92 2.83
CA PRO A 122 17.87 -11.09 3.60
C PRO A 122 17.06 -11.30 4.88
N SER A 123 16.91 -12.56 5.28
CA SER A 123 16.16 -12.90 6.49
C SER A 123 16.70 -12.21 7.75
N VAL A 124 18.00 -11.98 7.82
CA VAL A 124 18.61 -11.32 8.99
C VAL A 124 18.15 -9.88 9.17
N PHE A 125 17.59 -9.27 8.13
CA PHE A 125 17.04 -7.92 8.19
C PHE A 125 15.59 -7.89 8.66
N LEU A 126 14.97 -9.05 8.88
CA LEU A 126 13.54 -9.13 9.16
C LEU A 126 13.28 -9.44 10.62
N LYS A 127 12.28 -8.76 11.17
CA LYS A 127 11.79 -9.01 12.52
C LYS A 127 10.29 -9.23 12.44
N LYS A 128 9.79 -10.25 13.14
CA LYS A 128 8.35 -10.50 13.19
C LYS A 128 7.63 -9.29 13.78
N SER A 129 6.49 -8.94 13.21
CA SER A 129 5.72 -7.79 13.64
C SER A 129 4.23 -8.11 13.54
N THR A 130 3.42 -7.22 14.10
CA THR A 130 1.97 -7.27 13.92
C THR A 130 1.53 -5.93 13.38
N LEU A 131 0.42 -5.92 12.63
CA LEU A 131 -0.09 -4.70 12.04
C LEU A 131 -0.81 -3.81 13.05
N LEU A 132 -1.03 -4.30 14.26
CA LEU A 132 -1.74 -3.56 15.30
C LEU A 132 -0.81 -2.72 16.19
N GLU A 133 0.47 -2.88 16.00
CA GLU A 133 1.44 -2.11 16.78
C GLU A 133 1.63 -0.70 16.27
#